data_1686424e0651828fa052641e081316a6
#
_entry.id   1686424e0651828fa052641e081316a6
#
_cell.length_a   1.000
_cell.length_b   1.000
_cell.length_c   1.000
_cell.angle_alpha   90.00
_cell.angle_beta   90.00
_cell.angle_gamma   90.00
#
_symmetry.space_group_name_H-M   'P 1'
#
loop_
_entity.id
_entity.type
_entity.pdbx_description
1 polymer ?
#
loop_
_entity_poly.entity_id
_entity_poly.type
_entity_poly.pdbx_seq_one_letter_code
_entity_poly.pdbx_strand_id
1 'polypeptide(L)'
;DKKNLPLNGRLWVPISDGKFPLISIVHGNHSMQEFSDDGYSYLGELLSKHGYVVNSIDQNFLNGSWEGDFRGNEMSTRAWHFLENLNYLKKLNEDSLSILYDKIDFNKIIIVGHSRGGEAVNIASRYNTLSTFPDNGKLPLDYNFSIIGIVTIAPTDYRYKRNYEIENTNYLSIQGSMDSDEESFFGL
;
A
#
# COMPACT_ATOMS: atom_id res chain seq x y z
N ASP A 1 -3.38 19.45 17.46
CA ASP A 1 -3.29 18.18 18.18
C ASP A 1 -2.64 17.13 17.29
N LYS A 2 -1.54 16.56 17.76
CA LYS A 2 -0.92 15.38 17.09
C LYS A 2 -1.83 14.18 17.40
N LYS A 3 -2.62 13.77 16.43
CA LYS A 3 -3.38 12.52 16.52
C LYS A 3 -2.52 11.40 15.94
N ASN A 4 -2.39 10.30 16.67
CA ASN A 4 -1.78 9.10 16.11
C ASN A 4 -2.74 8.50 15.08
N LEU A 5 -2.23 8.16 13.91
CA LEU A 5 -2.98 7.42 12.91
C LEU A 5 -2.91 5.91 13.25
N PRO A 6 -4.02 5.18 13.10
CA PRO A 6 -4.01 3.75 13.32
C PRO A 6 -3.16 3.04 12.26
N LEU A 7 -2.40 2.03 12.68
CA LEU A 7 -1.72 1.10 11.79
C LEU A 7 -2.41 -0.25 11.95
N ASN A 8 -3.47 -0.48 11.21
CA ASN A 8 -4.29 -1.68 11.26
C ASN A 8 -4.59 -2.23 9.88
N GLY A 9 -5.12 -3.42 9.84
CA GLY A 9 -5.43 -4.17 8.63
C GLY A 9 -5.52 -5.65 8.94
N ARG A 10 -5.48 -6.46 7.89
CA ARG A 10 -5.55 -7.92 7.98
C ARG A 10 -4.24 -8.53 7.52
N LEU A 11 -3.90 -9.66 8.11
CA LEU A 11 -2.66 -10.36 7.81
C LEU A 11 -2.91 -11.85 7.64
N TRP A 12 -2.39 -12.41 6.56
CA TRP A 12 -2.37 -13.85 6.28
C TRP A 12 -0.93 -14.30 6.20
N VAL A 13 -0.62 -15.33 6.97
CA VAL A 13 0.75 -15.86 7.09
C VAL A 13 0.74 -17.35 6.74
N PRO A 14 1.68 -17.84 5.92
CA PRO A 14 1.85 -19.27 5.70
C PRO A 14 2.07 -20.02 7.02
N ILE A 15 1.45 -21.20 7.15
CA ILE A 15 1.56 -22.03 8.36
C ILE A 15 2.93 -22.72 8.44
N SER A 16 3.60 -22.92 7.30
CA SER A 16 4.89 -23.58 7.21
C SER A 16 6.03 -22.76 7.84
N ASP A 17 7.12 -23.44 8.15
CA ASP A 17 8.34 -22.77 8.59
C ASP A 17 9.06 -22.08 7.43
N GLY A 18 9.79 -21.02 7.75
CA GLY A 18 10.59 -20.25 6.80
C GLY A 18 10.24 -18.78 6.72
N LYS A 19 10.95 -18.08 5.82
CA LYS A 19 10.71 -16.67 5.47
C LYS A 19 10.00 -16.60 4.13
N PHE A 20 9.02 -15.73 4.06
CA PHE A 20 8.15 -15.60 2.89
C PHE A 20 8.18 -14.18 2.33
N PRO A 21 8.12 -14.02 1.01
CA PRO A 21 7.93 -12.72 0.38
C PRO A 21 6.66 -12.02 0.91
N LEU A 22 6.70 -10.70 0.97
CA LEU A 22 5.57 -9.88 1.41
C LEU A 22 4.79 -9.34 0.22
N ILE A 23 3.47 -9.50 0.27
CA ILE A 23 2.54 -8.78 -0.60
C ILE A 23 1.72 -7.83 0.28
N SER A 24 1.85 -6.53 0.07
CA SER A 24 1.10 -5.53 0.82
C SER A 24 0.08 -4.85 -0.08
N ILE A 25 -1.19 -4.90 0.30
CA ILE A 25 -2.33 -4.46 -0.50
C ILE A 25 -2.99 -3.26 0.18
N VAL A 26 -3.40 -2.26 -0.61
CA VAL A 26 -4.21 -1.15 -0.13
C VAL A 26 -5.40 -0.89 -1.04
N HIS A 27 -6.53 -0.63 -0.41
CA HIS A 27 -7.82 -0.40 -1.05
C HIS A 27 -7.95 1.03 -1.63
N GLY A 28 -8.97 1.21 -2.47
CA GLY A 28 -9.40 2.49 -3.01
C GLY A 28 -10.23 3.33 -2.03
N ASN A 29 -11.00 4.27 -2.60
CA ASN A 29 -11.89 5.10 -1.83
C ASN A 29 -13.29 4.49 -1.78
N HIS A 30 -13.76 4.24 -0.57
CA HIS A 30 -15.09 3.73 -0.25
C HIS A 30 -15.70 4.54 0.88
N SER A 31 -16.87 4.17 1.34
CA SER A 31 -17.41 4.71 2.59
C SER A 31 -16.44 4.44 3.75
N MET A 32 -16.25 5.43 4.61
CA MET A 32 -15.41 5.28 5.82
C MET A 32 -15.94 4.20 6.78
N GLN A 33 -17.19 3.78 6.61
CA GLN A 33 -17.85 2.75 7.44
C GLN A 33 -17.71 1.35 6.85
N GLU A 34 -17.14 1.21 5.66
CA GLU A 34 -16.92 -0.07 5.01
C GLU A 34 -15.50 -0.58 5.32
N PHE A 35 -15.41 -1.83 5.78
CA PHE A 35 -14.13 -2.48 6.06
C PHE A 35 -13.48 -2.95 4.75
N SER A 36 -12.90 -2.02 4.01
CA SER A 36 -12.37 -2.28 2.66
C SER A 36 -11.14 -3.21 2.66
N ASP A 37 -10.41 -3.27 3.76
CA ASP A 37 -9.30 -4.21 3.96
C ASP A 37 -9.78 -5.68 3.95
N ASP A 38 -11.01 -5.95 4.39
CA ASP A 38 -11.64 -7.28 4.36
C ASP A 38 -11.95 -7.75 2.94
N GLY A 39 -12.19 -6.83 2.02
CA GLY A 39 -12.50 -7.14 0.63
C GLY A 39 -11.41 -7.92 -0.11
N TYR A 40 -10.18 -7.95 0.40
CA TYR A 40 -9.05 -8.71 -0.16
C TYR A 40 -8.79 -10.05 0.53
N SER A 41 -9.70 -10.51 1.40
CA SER A 41 -9.55 -11.77 2.13
C SER A 41 -9.33 -12.96 1.20
N TYR A 42 -10.02 -13.02 0.06
CA TYR A 42 -9.87 -14.08 -0.93
C TYR A 42 -8.44 -14.14 -1.51
N LEU A 43 -7.80 -12.99 -1.75
CA LEU A 43 -6.40 -12.93 -2.19
C LEU A 43 -5.44 -13.31 -1.06
N GLY A 44 -5.69 -12.80 0.15
CA GLY A 44 -4.89 -13.13 1.33
C GLY A 44 -4.86 -14.64 1.58
N GLU A 45 -6.02 -15.29 1.56
CA GLU A 45 -6.13 -16.75 1.73
C GLU A 45 -5.47 -17.54 0.59
N LEU A 46 -5.64 -17.10 -0.64
CA LEU A 46 -5.04 -17.76 -1.80
C LEU A 46 -3.52 -17.66 -1.76
N LEU A 47 -3.00 -16.43 -1.65
CA LEU A 47 -1.58 -16.16 -1.76
C LEU A 47 -0.79 -16.70 -0.55
N SER A 48 -1.38 -16.68 0.65
CA SER A 48 -0.71 -17.27 1.82
C SER A 48 -0.53 -18.79 1.69
N LYS A 49 -1.48 -19.49 1.07
CA LYS A 49 -1.34 -20.91 0.73
C LYS A 49 -0.25 -21.18 -0.31
N HIS A 50 0.14 -20.16 -1.07
CA HIS A 50 1.22 -20.23 -2.07
C HIS A 50 2.56 -19.68 -1.55
N GLY A 51 2.70 -19.46 -0.25
CA GLY A 51 3.97 -19.09 0.34
C GLY A 51 4.27 -17.58 0.35
N TYR A 52 3.24 -16.74 0.46
CA TYR A 52 3.39 -15.30 0.65
C TYR A 52 2.81 -14.87 1.98
N VAL A 53 3.49 -13.97 2.69
CA VAL A 53 2.81 -13.16 3.70
C VAL A 53 2.02 -12.08 2.99
N VAL A 54 0.75 -11.95 3.32
CA VAL A 54 -0.14 -10.96 2.70
C VAL A 54 -0.66 -10.02 3.77
N ASN A 55 -0.51 -8.72 3.54
CA ASN A 55 -1.04 -7.65 4.39
C ASN A 55 -2.05 -6.83 3.61
N SER A 56 -3.28 -6.71 4.11
CA SER A 56 -4.28 -5.78 3.57
C SER A 56 -4.46 -4.62 4.54
N ILE A 57 -4.02 -3.44 4.11
CA ILE A 57 -3.95 -2.23 4.96
C ILE A 57 -5.30 -1.55 5.02
N ASP A 58 -5.75 -1.22 6.22
CA ASP A 58 -6.92 -0.36 6.44
C ASP A 58 -6.52 1.12 6.35
N GLN A 59 -7.06 1.81 5.36
CA GLN A 59 -6.99 3.26 5.19
C GLN A 59 -8.38 3.92 5.16
N ASN A 60 -9.41 3.29 5.71
CA ASN A 60 -10.77 3.79 5.65
C ASN A 60 -10.92 5.20 6.26
N PHE A 61 -10.13 5.52 7.28
CA PHE A 61 -10.11 6.85 7.91
C PHE A 61 -9.57 7.96 6.98
N LEU A 62 -8.98 7.60 5.83
CA LEU A 62 -8.55 8.52 4.78
C LEU A 62 -9.55 8.59 3.62
N ASN A 63 -10.62 7.82 3.65
CA ASN A 63 -11.65 7.88 2.63
C ASN A 63 -12.44 9.20 2.77
N GLY A 64 -12.56 9.91 1.66
CA GLY A 64 -13.39 11.11 1.58
C GLY A 64 -14.87 10.74 1.42
N SER A 65 -15.76 11.55 1.98
CA SER A 65 -17.16 11.56 1.54
C SER A 65 -17.24 12.17 0.13
N TRP A 66 -18.36 11.98 -0.57
CA TRP A 66 -18.63 12.66 -1.84
C TRP A 66 -18.57 14.19 -1.74
N GLU A 67 -18.76 14.72 -0.54
CA GLU A 67 -18.61 16.13 -0.19
C GLU A 67 -17.18 16.48 0.28
N GLY A 68 -16.33 15.46 0.46
CA GLY A 68 -14.96 15.59 0.96
C GLY A 68 -13.94 15.95 -0.11
N ASP A 69 -12.70 15.65 0.19
CA ASP A 69 -11.58 16.08 -0.63
C ASP A 69 -11.41 15.27 -1.93
N PHE A 70 -12.15 15.65 -2.96
CA PHE A 70 -11.96 15.13 -4.32
C PHE A 70 -10.63 15.54 -4.95
N ARG A 71 -9.83 16.38 -4.29
CA ARG A 71 -8.64 17.00 -4.88
C ARG A 71 -7.35 16.20 -4.62
N GLY A 72 -7.44 15.05 -3.98
CA GLY A 72 -6.30 14.15 -3.76
C GLY A 72 -5.28 14.63 -2.71
N ASN A 73 -5.70 15.51 -1.80
CA ASN A 73 -4.82 15.97 -0.71
C ASN A 73 -4.43 14.83 0.23
N GLU A 74 -5.24 13.77 0.31
CA GLU A 74 -4.95 12.57 1.09
C GLU A 74 -3.87 11.68 0.49
N MET A 75 -3.53 11.82 -0.80
CA MET A 75 -2.61 10.91 -1.50
C MET A 75 -1.24 10.82 -0.83
N SER A 76 -0.68 11.95 -0.42
CA SER A 76 0.59 11.98 0.31
C SER A 76 0.51 11.20 1.62
N THR A 77 -0.61 11.35 2.33
CA THR A 77 -0.84 10.66 3.62
C THR A 77 -1.07 9.17 3.40
N ARG A 78 -1.82 8.77 2.35
CA ARG A 78 -2.00 7.36 1.98
C ARG A 78 -0.67 6.69 1.69
N ALA A 79 0.17 7.32 0.88
CA ALA A 79 1.48 6.82 0.53
C ALA A 79 2.41 6.69 1.74
N TRP A 80 2.48 7.73 2.57
CA TRP A 80 3.26 7.71 3.81
C TRP A 80 2.75 6.64 4.79
N HIS A 81 1.44 6.57 5.01
CA HIS A 81 0.82 5.58 5.90
C HIS A 81 1.05 4.14 5.40
N PHE A 82 1.08 3.93 4.08
CA PHE A 82 1.44 2.64 3.50
C PHE A 82 2.85 2.21 3.92
N LEU A 83 3.84 3.11 3.80
CA LEU A 83 5.21 2.84 4.22
C LEU A 83 5.36 2.65 5.73
N GLU A 84 4.59 3.38 6.54
CA GLU A 84 4.56 3.16 7.99
C GLU A 84 4.00 1.78 8.36
N ASN A 85 3.03 1.26 7.62
CA ASN A 85 2.58 -0.13 7.79
C ASN A 85 3.69 -1.14 7.47
N LEU A 86 4.46 -0.94 6.40
CA LEU A 86 5.63 -1.78 6.12
C LEU A 86 6.67 -1.69 7.24
N ASN A 87 6.92 -0.48 7.74
CA ASN A 87 7.85 -0.25 8.85
C ASN A 87 7.38 -0.93 10.15
N TYR A 88 6.08 -0.91 10.42
CA TYR A 88 5.50 -1.62 11.55
C TYR A 88 5.65 -3.14 11.42
N LEU A 89 5.35 -3.70 10.25
CA LEU A 89 5.57 -5.13 9.99
C LEU A 89 7.04 -5.53 10.13
N LYS A 90 7.96 -4.66 9.70
CA LYS A 90 9.39 -4.90 9.88
C LYS A 90 9.77 -4.99 11.35
N LYS A 91 9.27 -4.07 12.18
CA LYS A 91 9.49 -4.11 13.62
C LYS A 91 8.93 -5.41 14.24
N LEU A 92 7.73 -5.83 13.85
CA LEU A 92 7.16 -7.10 14.32
C LEU A 92 7.98 -8.32 13.87
N ASN A 93 8.55 -8.26 12.65
CA ASN A 93 9.39 -9.34 12.13
C ASN A 93 10.76 -9.42 12.84
N GLU A 94 11.22 -8.34 13.44
CA GLU A 94 12.46 -8.26 14.23
C GLU A 94 12.25 -8.56 15.73
N ASP A 95 11.02 -8.50 16.21
CA ASP A 95 10.66 -8.75 17.60
C ASP A 95 10.50 -10.25 17.88
N SER A 96 11.40 -10.81 18.68
CA SER A 96 11.38 -12.23 19.05
C SER A 96 10.14 -12.70 19.83
N LEU A 97 9.34 -11.77 20.35
CA LEU A 97 8.06 -12.06 21.02
C LEU A 97 6.87 -12.02 20.07
N SER A 98 7.08 -11.55 18.85
CA SER A 98 6.04 -11.46 17.84
C SER A 98 5.80 -12.81 17.15
N ILE A 99 4.54 -13.08 16.79
CA ILE A 99 4.16 -14.22 15.95
C ILE A 99 4.74 -14.11 14.54
N LEU A 100 5.18 -12.91 14.13
CA LEU A 100 5.81 -12.62 12.85
C LEU A 100 7.34 -12.71 12.89
N TYR A 101 7.90 -13.05 14.06
CA TYR A 101 9.36 -13.11 14.19
C TYR A 101 9.99 -13.97 13.10
N ASP A 102 10.88 -13.33 12.31
CA ASP A 102 11.64 -13.96 11.22
C ASP A 102 10.79 -14.65 10.12
N LYS A 103 9.53 -14.25 9.95
CA LYS A 103 8.60 -14.83 8.96
C LYS A 103 8.58 -14.10 7.63
N ILE A 104 9.00 -12.83 7.56
CA ILE A 104 8.89 -11.99 6.37
C ILE A 104 10.28 -11.77 5.75
N ASP A 105 10.40 -12.05 4.45
CA ASP A 105 11.56 -11.68 3.64
C ASP A 105 11.41 -10.27 3.10
N PHE A 106 11.91 -9.27 3.82
CA PHE A 106 11.87 -7.86 3.41
C PHE A 106 12.75 -7.52 2.20
N ASN A 107 13.49 -8.49 1.65
CA ASN A 107 14.17 -8.32 0.37
C ASN A 107 13.26 -8.60 -0.84
N LYS A 108 12.03 -9.04 -0.60
CA LYS A 108 11.06 -9.42 -1.64
C LYS A 108 9.68 -8.88 -1.31
N ILE A 109 9.48 -7.59 -1.57
CA ILE A 109 8.20 -6.90 -1.31
C ILE A 109 7.51 -6.60 -2.64
N ILE A 110 6.25 -7.01 -2.76
CA ILE A 110 5.34 -6.59 -3.82
C ILE A 110 4.29 -5.69 -3.19
N ILE A 111 4.07 -4.54 -3.78
CA ILE A 111 3.03 -3.62 -3.34
C ILE A 111 1.88 -3.60 -4.34
N VAL A 112 0.65 -3.61 -3.81
CA VAL A 112 -0.57 -3.72 -4.61
C VAL A 112 -1.53 -2.61 -4.20
N GLY A 113 -2.11 -1.92 -5.17
CA GLY A 113 -3.11 -0.90 -4.90
C GLY A 113 -4.27 -0.92 -5.88
N HIS A 114 -5.47 -0.67 -5.38
CA HIS A 114 -6.68 -0.56 -6.17
C HIS A 114 -7.19 0.89 -6.18
N SER A 115 -7.61 1.40 -7.34
CA SER A 115 -8.16 2.75 -7.49
C SER A 115 -7.21 3.81 -6.89
N ARG A 116 -7.65 4.64 -5.95
CA ARG A 116 -6.78 5.59 -5.20
C ARG A 116 -5.62 4.90 -4.48
N GLY A 117 -5.80 3.65 -4.06
CA GLY A 117 -4.72 2.85 -3.51
C GLY A 117 -3.64 2.53 -4.55
N GLY A 118 -4.01 2.39 -5.82
CA GLY A 118 -3.08 2.21 -6.93
C GLY A 118 -2.17 3.42 -7.11
N GLU A 119 -2.74 4.63 -7.14
CA GLU A 119 -1.95 5.87 -7.16
C GLU A 119 -1.10 6.01 -5.89
N ALA A 120 -1.65 5.65 -4.72
CA ALA A 120 -0.93 5.75 -3.46
C ALA A 120 0.31 4.85 -3.39
N VAL A 121 0.25 3.60 -3.92
CA VAL A 121 1.45 2.73 -3.93
C VAL A 121 2.51 3.22 -4.92
N ASN A 122 2.11 3.85 -6.02
CA ASN A 122 3.05 4.49 -6.94
C ASN A 122 3.80 5.63 -6.24
N ILE A 123 3.08 6.49 -5.52
CA ILE A 123 3.69 7.56 -4.72
C ILE A 123 4.55 6.98 -3.59
N ALA A 124 4.08 5.93 -2.92
CA ALA A 124 4.82 5.26 -1.85
C ALA A 124 6.15 4.67 -2.35
N SER A 125 6.15 4.08 -3.55
CA SER A 125 7.39 3.58 -4.16
C SER A 125 8.42 4.70 -4.36
N ARG A 126 7.98 5.90 -4.73
CA ARG A 126 8.85 7.06 -4.83
C ARG A 126 9.30 7.57 -3.47
N TYR A 127 8.39 7.69 -2.51
CA TYR A 127 8.75 8.10 -1.14
C TYR A 127 9.76 7.16 -0.49
N ASN A 128 9.69 5.88 -0.80
CA ASN A 128 10.61 4.86 -0.35
C ASN A 128 12.07 5.15 -0.72
N THR A 129 12.32 5.93 -1.76
CA THR A 129 13.67 6.28 -2.25
C THR A 129 14.11 7.71 -1.89
N LEU A 130 13.21 8.51 -1.32
CA LEU A 130 13.52 9.90 -0.95
C LEU A 130 14.06 9.98 0.48
N SER A 131 14.99 10.91 0.70
CA SER A 131 15.51 11.21 2.04
C SER A 131 14.62 12.14 2.85
N THR A 132 13.73 12.89 2.20
CA THR A 132 12.85 13.86 2.85
C THR A 132 11.51 13.94 2.16
N PHE A 133 10.48 14.29 2.92
CA PHE A 133 9.14 14.48 2.42
C PHE A 133 9.07 15.66 1.43
N PRO A 134 8.49 15.49 0.21
CA PRO A 134 8.57 16.50 -0.85
C PRO A 134 8.01 17.88 -0.52
N ASP A 135 6.99 17.92 0.35
CA ASP A 135 6.36 19.17 0.73
C ASP A 135 6.92 19.79 2.02
N ASN A 136 7.80 19.06 2.69
CA ASN A 136 8.47 19.53 3.89
C ASN A 136 9.82 18.85 4.08
N GLY A 137 10.87 19.44 3.54
CA GLY A 137 12.24 18.92 3.65
C GLY A 137 12.82 18.81 5.07
N LYS A 138 12.05 19.21 6.10
CA LYS A 138 12.41 18.97 7.50
C LYS A 138 11.89 17.62 8.02
N LEU A 139 11.04 16.95 7.26
CA LEU A 139 10.53 15.63 7.62
C LEU A 139 11.35 14.57 6.90
N PRO A 140 12.15 13.76 7.61
CA PRO A 140 12.94 12.70 6.99
C PRO A 140 12.02 11.57 6.53
N LEU A 141 12.41 10.94 5.43
CA LEU A 141 11.92 9.66 4.96
C LEU A 141 13.12 8.71 4.95
N ASP A 142 13.05 7.63 5.68
CA ASP A 142 14.16 6.67 5.82
C ASP A 142 13.60 5.24 5.74
N TYR A 143 13.05 4.90 4.57
CA TYR A 143 12.41 3.60 4.38
C TYR A 143 13.32 2.60 3.67
N ASN A 144 13.69 2.85 2.44
CA ASN A 144 14.59 2.00 1.62
C ASN A 144 14.20 0.51 1.58
N PHE A 145 12.90 0.21 1.50
CA PHE A 145 12.41 -1.16 1.35
C PHE A 145 12.76 -1.71 -0.03
N SER A 146 13.06 -3.01 -0.10
CA SER A 146 13.29 -3.71 -1.37
C SER A 146 11.96 -4.05 -2.05
N ILE A 147 11.37 -3.06 -2.72
CA ILE A 147 10.15 -3.23 -3.51
C ILE A 147 10.55 -3.78 -4.87
N ILE A 148 10.23 -5.06 -5.12
CA ILE A 148 10.59 -5.77 -6.35
C ILE A 148 9.50 -5.76 -7.41
N GLY A 149 8.29 -5.31 -7.08
CA GLY A 149 7.17 -5.21 -8.00
C GLY A 149 6.04 -4.36 -7.47
N ILE A 150 5.35 -3.73 -8.40
CA ILE A 150 4.15 -2.90 -8.16
C ILE A 150 3.02 -3.47 -9.01
N VAL A 151 1.87 -3.69 -8.40
CA VAL A 151 0.64 -4.08 -9.10
C VAL A 151 -0.43 -3.04 -8.82
N THR A 152 -1.01 -2.49 -9.86
CA THR A 152 -2.13 -1.56 -9.74
C THR A 152 -3.37 -2.13 -10.42
N ILE A 153 -4.51 -1.95 -9.78
CA ILE A 153 -5.81 -2.42 -10.27
C ILE A 153 -6.71 -1.20 -10.42
N ALA A 154 -7.11 -0.88 -11.64
CA ALA A 154 -7.91 0.30 -11.98
C ALA A 154 -7.41 1.56 -11.24
N PRO A 155 -6.11 1.92 -11.34
CA PRO A 155 -5.54 2.99 -10.55
C PRO A 155 -6.04 4.35 -11.01
N THR A 156 -6.22 5.28 -10.07
CA THR A 156 -6.25 6.71 -10.40
C THR A 156 -4.82 7.20 -10.69
N ASP A 157 -4.68 8.31 -11.45
CA ASP A 157 -3.37 8.90 -11.78
C ASP A 157 -3.41 10.44 -11.83
N TYR A 158 -4.43 11.05 -11.30
CA TYR A 158 -4.66 12.49 -11.44
C TYR A 158 -4.95 13.20 -10.12
N ARG A 159 -4.90 12.49 -9.00
CA ARG A 159 -5.28 13.05 -7.70
C ARG A 159 -4.10 13.68 -6.98
N TYR A 160 -2.90 13.19 -7.25
CA TYR A 160 -1.71 13.76 -6.66
C TYR A 160 -1.19 14.94 -7.49
N LYS A 161 -0.71 15.96 -6.82
CA LYS A 161 -0.25 17.22 -7.45
C LYS A 161 1.10 17.12 -8.18
N ARG A 162 1.78 15.97 -8.11
CA ARG A 162 3.10 15.75 -8.69
C ARG A 162 3.09 14.47 -9.50
N ASN A 163 3.69 14.51 -10.67
CA ASN A 163 3.97 13.30 -11.42
C ASN A 163 5.25 12.65 -10.91
N TYR A 164 5.22 11.33 -10.81
CA TYR A 164 6.37 10.51 -10.50
C TYR A 164 6.57 9.49 -11.59
N GLU A 165 7.81 9.39 -12.05
CA GLU A 165 8.23 8.28 -12.87
C GLU A 165 8.64 7.11 -11.97
N ILE A 166 8.17 5.92 -12.33
CA ILE A 166 8.56 4.67 -11.69
C ILE A 166 9.67 4.08 -12.54
N GLU A 167 10.87 4.00 -11.95
CA GLU A 167 12.05 3.53 -12.66
C GLU A 167 12.51 2.17 -12.11
N ASN A 168 13.02 1.32 -12.99
CA ASN A 168 13.70 0.06 -12.64
C ASN A 168 12.92 -0.88 -11.71
N THR A 169 11.58 -0.87 -11.83
CA THR A 169 10.70 -1.71 -11.02
C THR A 169 9.76 -2.50 -11.94
N ASN A 170 9.52 -3.78 -11.62
CA ASN A 170 8.50 -4.55 -12.32
C ASN A 170 7.13 -3.93 -12.05
N TYR A 171 6.40 -3.59 -13.08
CA TYR A 171 5.12 -2.91 -12.99
C TYR A 171 4.04 -3.66 -13.76
N LEU A 172 2.91 -3.92 -13.11
CA LEU A 172 1.72 -4.51 -13.73
C LEU A 172 0.52 -3.63 -13.43
N SER A 173 -0.13 -3.11 -14.48
CA SER A 173 -1.42 -2.44 -14.36
C SER A 173 -2.53 -3.35 -14.91
N ILE A 174 -3.59 -3.51 -14.16
CA ILE A 174 -4.79 -4.27 -14.53
C ILE A 174 -5.94 -3.27 -14.64
N GLN A 175 -6.50 -3.14 -15.84
CA GLN A 175 -7.58 -2.21 -16.12
C GLN A 175 -8.78 -2.95 -16.72
N GLY A 176 -9.97 -2.65 -16.22
CA GLY A 176 -11.23 -3.15 -16.81
C GLY A 176 -11.51 -2.46 -18.15
N SER A 177 -11.80 -3.23 -19.20
CA SER A 177 -12.13 -2.66 -20.53
C SER A 177 -13.47 -1.91 -20.56
N MET A 178 -14.30 -2.09 -19.56
CA MET A 178 -15.62 -1.47 -19.39
C MET A 178 -15.76 -0.85 -17.99
N ASP A 179 -14.66 -0.34 -17.46
CA ASP A 179 -14.65 0.37 -16.21
C ASP A 179 -15.36 1.72 -16.38
N SER A 180 -16.43 1.94 -15.61
CA SER A 180 -17.21 3.18 -15.68
C SER A 180 -16.76 4.23 -14.67
N ASP A 181 -15.88 3.86 -13.78
CA ASP A 181 -15.32 4.74 -12.74
C ASP A 181 -13.99 5.34 -13.21
N GLU A 182 -13.13 4.53 -13.81
CA GLU A 182 -11.85 4.96 -14.41
C GLU A 182 -11.86 4.66 -15.92
N GLU A 183 -12.37 5.62 -16.70
CA GLU A 183 -12.67 5.45 -18.14
C GLU A 183 -11.43 5.35 -19.03
N SER A 184 -10.26 5.67 -18.51
CA SER A 184 -9.02 5.76 -19.31
C SER A 184 -7.90 4.99 -18.64
N PHE A 185 -6.94 4.55 -19.42
CA PHE A 185 -5.72 3.88 -18.95
C PHE A 185 -4.81 4.85 -18.16
N PHE A 186 -5.37 5.52 -17.15
CA PHE A 186 -4.59 6.30 -16.20
C PHE A 186 -3.70 5.38 -15.38
N GLY A 187 -2.51 5.84 -15.05
CA GLY A 187 -1.54 5.06 -14.27
C GLY A 187 -0.72 4.04 -15.08
N LEU A 188 -0.60 4.26 -16.39
CA LEU A 188 0.32 3.53 -17.26
C LEU A 188 1.63 4.28 -17.46
#